data_0bcba3f79fb82b2f07fbbcf1aaf93fbf
#
_entry.id   0bcba3f79fb82b2f07fbbcf1aaf93fbf
#
_cell.length_a   1.000
_cell.length_b   1.000
_cell.length_c   1.000
_cell.angle_alpha   90.00
_cell.angle_beta   90.00
_cell.angle_gamma   90.00
#
_symmetry.space_group_name_H-M   'P 1'
#
loop_
_entity.id
_entity.type
_entity.pdbx_description
1 polymer ?
#
loop_
_entity_poly.entity_id
_entity_poly.type
_entity_poly.pdbx_seq_one_letter_code
_entity_poly.pdbx_strand_id
1 'polypeptide(L)'
;KGELDPGEFSIGAEYDPSLDEIKKKQFIIDFILNYPKTMPMLFTEELAEKITIDLVETLIHEYEHQRQYRSRRYRMHRNIFRSHHKDPRIKADQEYLGDPDEIDAYAQNIAARHYLLKYKLNITSTSKINSPDLKQYYKAFGKDHDVTKLLLKKVKENIKYFKENDNGKNHRRVHKRPQLKRKR
;
A
#
# COMPACT_ATOMS: atom_id res chain seq x y z
N LYS A 1 8.16 -3.22 -19.18
CA LYS A 1 8.36 -1.87 -18.61
C LYS A 1 8.05 -0.90 -19.73
N GLY A 2 7.01 -0.07 -19.60
CA GLY A 2 6.72 1.01 -20.53
C GLY A 2 7.81 2.09 -20.43
N GLU A 3 8.09 2.77 -21.53
CA GLU A 3 8.89 3.99 -21.49
C GLU A 3 8.10 5.04 -20.70
N LEU A 4 8.80 5.78 -19.85
CA LEU A 4 8.22 6.92 -19.14
C LEU A 4 8.12 8.10 -20.12
N ASP A 5 7.01 8.81 -20.09
CA ASP A 5 6.87 10.06 -20.84
C ASP A 5 7.79 11.15 -20.25
N PRO A 6 8.17 12.15 -21.07
CA PRO A 6 8.98 13.27 -20.59
C PRO A 6 8.34 13.94 -19.37
N GLY A 7 9.08 13.99 -18.26
CA GLY A 7 8.60 14.54 -16.98
C GLY A 7 7.88 13.53 -16.07
N GLU A 8 7.70 12.28 -16.51
CA GLU A 8 7.20 11.23 -15.64
C GLU A 8 8.33 10.57 -14.85
N PHE A 9 8.00 10.14 -13.65
CA PHE A 9 8.86 9.29 -12.84
C PHE A 9 8.01 8.19 -12.18
N SER A 10 8.63 7.08 -11.85
CA SER A 10 8.01 6.06 -11.02
C SER A 10 8.90 5.73 -9.84
N ILE A 11 8.29 5.49 -8.70
CA ILE A 11 8.95 5.00 -7.50
C ILE A 11 8.46 3.57 -7.30
N GLY A 12 9.40 2.65 -7.16
CA GLY A 12 9.12 1.29 -6.77
C GLY A 12 9.97 0.91 -5.56
N ALA A 13 9.45 0.05 -4.73
CA ALA A 13 10.22 -0.60 -3.69
C ALA A 13 9.79 -2.07 -3.61
N GLU A 14 10.66 -2.88 -3.05
CA GLU A 14 10.40 -4.28 -2.82
C GLU A 14 10.97 -4.67 -1.46
N TYR A 15 10.14 -5.31 -0.64
CA TYR A 15 10.56 -5.88 0.62
C TYR A 15 11.02 -7.32 0.40
N ASP A 16 12.26 -7.63 0.76
CA ASP A 16 12.78 -8.99 0.71
C ASP A 16 12.71 -9.66 2.10
N PRO A 17 11.75 -10.57 2.30
CA PRO A 17 11.58 -11.26 3.57
C PRO A 17 12.78 -12.17 3.92
N SER A 18 13.50 -12.67 2.93
CA SER A 18 14.65 -13.54 3.17
C SER A 18 15.83 -12.78 3.76
N LEU A 19 16.06 -11.55 3.30
CA LEU A 19 17.07 -10.67 3.84
C LEU A 19 16.72 -10.20 5.26
N ASP A 20 15.45 -9.88 5.53
CA ASP A 20 15.00 -9.49 6.88
C ASP A 20 15.12 -10.66 7.86
N GLU A 21 14.81 -11.89 7.44
CA GLU A 21 14.96 -13.10 8.27
C GLU A 21 16.42 -13.34 8.67
N ILE A 22 17.35 -13.26 7.71
CA ILE A 22 18.77 -13.51 7.92
C ILE A 22 19.39 -12.43 8.81
N LYS A 23 19.13 -11.16 8.51
CA LYS A 23 19.72 -10.02 9.21
C LYS A 23 19.02 -9.64 10.51
N LYS A 24 17.86 -10.21 10.78
CA LYS A 24 17.01 -10.10 11.99
C LYS A 24 16.72 -8.70 12.53
N LYS A 25 17.31 -7.66 11.99
CA LYS A 25 17.18 -6.27 12.46
C LYS A 25 17.27 -5.22 11.35
N GLN A 26 17.47 -5.63 10.11
CA GLN A 26 17.58 -4.69 8.99
C GLN A 26 16.37 -4.84 8.09
N PHE A 27 15.72 -3.72 7.89
CA PHE A 27 14.67 -3.54 6.93
C PHE A 27 15.31 -2.88 5.70
N ILE A 28 15.27 -3.55 4.57
CA ILE A 28 15.84 -3.05 3.33
C ILE A 28 14.68 -2.84 2.37
N ILE A 29 14.56 -1.62 1.89
CA ILE A 29 13.68 -1.26 0.78
C ILE A 29 14.56 -0.64 -0.28
N ASP A 30 14.50 -1.20 -1.47
CA ASP A 30 15.15 -0.63 -2.64
C ASP A 30 14.21 0.36 -3.32
N PHE A 31 14.64 1.61 -3.40
CA PHE A 31 13.93 2.62 -4.16
C PHE A 31 14.46 2.67 -5.58
N ILE A 32 13.58 2.43 -6.54
CA ILE A 32 13.91 2.56 -7.95
C ILE A 32 13.25 3.82 -8.48
N LEU A 33 14.06 4.85 -8.73
CA LEU A 33 13.63 6.07 -9.39
C LEU A 33 13.90 5.94 -10.90
N ASN A 34 12.82 5.81 -11.66
CA ASN A 34 12.90 5.82 -13.12
C ASN A 34 12.54 7.21 -13.63
N TYR A 35 13.45 7.82 -14.38
CA TYR A 35 13.20 9.11 -15.03
C TYR A 35 13.84 9.13 -16.42
N PRO A 36 13.33 9.94 -17.36
CA PRO A 36 13.91 10.07 -18.70
C PRO A 36 15.30 10.69 -18.62
N LYS A 37 16.33 9.99 -19.14
CA LYS A 37 17.71 10.46 -19.12
C LYS A 37 17.98 11.70 -19.99
N THR A 38 17.06 12.03 -20.87
CA THR A 38 17.20 13.04 -21.93
C THR A 38 16.78 14.44 -21.53
N MET A 39 16.19 14.62 -20.36
CA MET A 39 15.73 15.94 -19.89
C MET A 39 16.21 16.23 -18.48
N PRO A 40 16.67 17.47 -18.21
CA PRO A 40 16.94 17.87 -16.82
C PRO A 40 15.61 17.85 -16.05
N MET A 41 15.59 17.15 -14.92
CA MET A 41 14.44 17.13 -14.03
C MET A 41 14.36 18.49 -13.32
N LEU A 42 13.34 19.28 -13.63
CA LEU A 42 13.04 20.49 -12.88
C LEU A 42 12.34 20.08 -11.58
N PHE A 43 13.02 20.28 -10.47
CA PHE A 43 12.49 19.96 -9.15
C PHE A 43 11.57 21.10 -8.68
N THR A 44 10.28 20.97 -9.02
CA THR A 44 9.24 21.90 -8.56
C THR A 44 8.68 21.44 -7.21
N GLU A 45 8.04 22.37 -6.48
CA GLU A 45 7.34 22.04 -5.22
C GLU A 45 6.26 20.95 -5.43
N GLU A 46 5.49 21.06 -6.52
CA GLU A 46 4.47 20.07 -6.90
C GLU A 46 5.08 18.68 -7.16
N LEU A 47 6.24 18.63 -7.83
CA LEU A 47 6.97 17.38 -8.04
C LEU A 47 7.48 16.80 -6.72
N ALA A 48 8.00 17.64 -5.83
CA ALA A 48 8.47 17.23 -4.51
C ALA A 48 7.32 16.66 -3.65
N GLU A 49 6.14 17.30 -3.67
CA GLU A 49 4.95 16.79 -2.99
C GLU A 49 4.53 15.43 -3.56
N LYS A 50 4.47 15.29 -4.87
CA LYS A 50 4.11 14.03 -5.53
C LYS A 50 5.10 12.92 -5.16
N ILE A 51 6.41 13.18 -5.26
CA ILE A 51 7.45 12.22 -4.86
C ILE A 51 7.27 11.82 -3.40
N THR A 52 7.04 12.78 -2.51
CA THR A 52 6.87 12.52 -1.09
C THR A 52 5.66 11.62 -0.81
N ILE A 53 4.53 11.87 -1.46
CA ILE A 53 3.32 11.08 -1.30
C ILE A 53 3.56 9.65 -1.79
N ASP A 54 4.09 9.49 -3.00
CA ASP A 54 4.34 8.18 -3.60
C ASP A 54 5.38 7.38 -2.79
N LEU A 55 6.40 8.06 -2.25
CA LEU A 55 7.40 7.48 -1.36
C LEU A 55 6.77 6.97 -0.04
N VAL A 56 5.93 7.79 0.59
CA VAL A 56 5.25 7.40 1.83
C VAL A 56 4.31 6.22 1.60
N GLU A 57 3.57 6.22 0.49
CA GLU A 57 2.70 5.10 0.12
C GLU A 57 3.50 3.81 -0.04
N THR A 58 4.58 3.86 -0.81
CA THR A 58 5.46 2.72 -1.06
C THR A 58 6.06 2.18 0.24
N LEU A 59 6.58 3.06 1.10
CA LEU A 59 7.11 2.68 2.42
C LEU A 59 6.07 1.99 3.31
N ILE A 60 4.85 2.50 3.34
CA ILE A 60 3.77 1.93 4.13
C ILE A 60 3.39 0.55 3.60
N HIS A 61 3.35 0.37 2.29
CA HIS A 61 3.06 -0.89 1.62
C HIS A 61 4.08 -1.97 2.03
N GLU A 62 5.36 -1.69 1.83
CA GLU A 62 6.43 -2.64 2.13
C GLU A 62 6.57 -2.91 3.64
N TYR A 63 6.33 -1.89 4.47
CA TYR A 63 6.29 -2.07 5.92
C TYR A 63 5.15 -2.99 6.36
N GLU A 64 3.99 -2.94 5.70
CA GLU A 64 2.90 -3.87 5.99
C GLU A 64 3.29 -5.31 5.64
N HIS A 65 3.96 -5.54 4.49
CA HIS A 65 4.51 -6.85 4.15
C HIS A 65 5.51 -7.33 5.20
N GLN A 66 6.45 -6.50 5.63
CA GLN A 66 7.37 -6.85 6.72
C GLN A 66 6.61 -7.29 7.98
N ARG A 67 5.58 -6.52 8.36
CA ARG A 67 4.76 -6.84 9.54
C ARG A 67 4.04 -8.18 9.38
N GLN A 68 3.52 -8.47 8.20
CA GLN A 68 2.84 -9.72 7.86
C GLN A 68 3.81 -10.92 7.96
N TYR A 69 4.98 -10.83 7.31
CA TYR A 69 5.99 -11.87 7.34
C TYR A 69 6.52 -12.12 8.74
N ARG A 70 6.89 -11.10 9.50
CA ARG A 70 7.33 -11.22 10.90
C ARG A 70 6.27 -11.84 11.80
N SER A 71 5.00 -11.50 11.60
CA SER A 71 3.90 -12.06 12.38
C SER A 71 3.73 -13.57 12.17
N ARG A 72 4.09 -14.05 11.00
CA ARG A 72 4.08 -15.46 10.59
C ARG A 72 5.43 -16.17 10.81
N ARG A 73 6.41 -15.50 11.42
CA ARG A 73 7.79 -16.00 11.58
C ARG A 73 8.41 -16.36 10.23
N TYR A 74 8.27 -15.47 9.24
CA TYR A 74 8.75 -15.56 7.85
C TYR A 74 8.21 -16.75 7.04
N ARG A 75 7.14 -17.39 7.51
CA ARG A 75 6.48 -18.42 6.72
C ARG A 75 5.72 -17.79 5.57
N MET A 76 5.91 -18.34 4.38
CA MET A 76 5.18 -17.92 3.19
C MET A 76 3.68 -18.03 3.42
N HIS A 77 2.96 -16.97 3.08
CA HIS A 77 1.51 -17.00 3.00
C HIS A 77 1.11 -17.77 1.73
N ARG A 78 0.14 -18.65 1.86
CA ARG A 78 -0.44 -19.29 0.68
C ARG A 78 -1.59 -18.43 0.20
N ASN A 79 -1.41 -17.79 -0.96
CA ASN A 79 -2.51 -17.11 -1.61
C ASN A 79 -3.62 -18.11 -1.91
N ILE A 80 -4.79 -17.88 -1.31
CA ILE A 80 -5.99 -18.73 -1.47
C ILE A 80 -6.96 -18.19 -2.52
N PHE A 81 -6.78 -16.93 -2.93
CA PHE A 81 -7.64 -16.34 -3.96
C PHE A 81 -7.32 -16.96 -5.33
N ARG A 82 -8.35 -17.35 -6.05
CA ARG A 82 -8.25 -17.90 -7.41
C ARG A 82 -9.22 -17.18 -8.31
N SER A 83 -8.68 -16.57 -9.37
CA SER A 83 -9.50 -15.95 -10.39
C SER A 83 -9.96 -16.96 -11.43
N HIS A 84 -11.21 -16.82 -11.85
CA HIS A 84 -11.81 -17.60 -12.94
C HIS A 84 -11.87 -16.81 -14.25
N HIS A 85 -11.17 -15.66 -14.33
CA HIS A 85 -11.19 -14.83 -15.53
C HIS A 85 -10.48 -15.57 -16.70
N LYS A 86 -11.06 -15.42 -17.92
CA LYS A 86 -10.55 -16.11 -19.11
C LYS A 86 -9.26 -15.48 -19.67
N ASP A 87 -9.14 -14.14 -19.55
CA ASP A 87 -7.93 -13.43 -19.95
C ASP A 87 -6.81 -13.68 -18.93
N PRO A 88 -5.65 -14.22 -19.34
CA PRO A 88 -4.55 -14.55 -18.43
C PRO A 88 -3.98 -13.32 -17.70
N ARG A 89 -3.98 -12.14 -18.34
CA ARG A 89 -3.46 -10.89 -17.74
C ARG A 89 -4.37 -10.42 -16.62
N ILE A 90 -5.68 -10.36 -16.91
CA ILE A 90 -6.67 -9.98 -15.88
C ILE A 90 -6.70 -11.00 -14.76
N LYS A 91 -6.56 -12.29 -15.09
CA LYS A 91 -6.46 -13.37 -14.10
C LYS A 91 -5.26 -13.17 -13.17
N ALA A 92 -4.09 -12.88 -13.71
CA ALA A 92 -2.87 -12.63 -12.93
C ALA A 92 -3.04 -11.41 -12.02
N ASP A 93 -3.57 -10.29 -12.56
CA ASP A 93 -3.86 -9.08 -11.77
C ASP A 93 -4.85 -9.38 -10.63
N GLN A 94 -5.91 -10.15 -10.92
CA GLN A 94 -6.90 -10.51 -9.90
C GLN A 94 -6.32 -11.44 -8.83
N GLU A 95 -5.48 -12.40 -9.20
CA GLU A 95 -4.86 -13.32 -8.25
C GLU A 95 -3.86 -12.59 -7.35
N TYR A 96 -3.12 -11.63 -7.89
CA TYR A 96 -2.23 -10.76 -7.13
C TYR A 96 -3.03 -9.84 -6.18
N LEU A 97 -3.90 -9.01 -6.73
CA LEU A 97 -4.67 -8.03 -5.96
C LEU A 97 -5.69 -8.67 -5.00
N GLY A 98 -6.10 -9.92 -5.24
CA GLY A 98 -7.00 -10.69 -4.39
C GLY A 98 -6.30 -11.39 -3.23
N ASP A 99 -4.97 -11.36 -3.17
CA ASP A 99 -4.22 -11.89 -2.03
C ASP A 99 -4.56 -11.11 -0.76
N PRO A 100 -4.91 -11.76 0.35
CA PRO A 100 -5.21 -11.08 1.61
C PRO A 100 -4.10 -10.16 2.11
N ASP A 101 -2.83 -10.51 1.87
CA ASP A 101 -1.69 -9.67 2.26
C ASP A 101 -1.65 -8.38 1.42
N GLU A 102 -1.88 -8.50 0.11
CA GLU A 102 -1.96 -7.35 -0.80
C GLU A 102 -3.15 -6.45 -0.47
N ILE A 103 -4.32 -7.04 -0.20
CA ILE A 103 -5.50 -6.26 0.22
C ILE A 103 -5.20 -5.43 1.48
N ASP A 104 -4.48 -5.99 2.46
CA ASP A 104 -4.10 -5.27 3.67
C ASP A 104 -3.08 -4.16 3.38
N ALA A 105 -2.06 -4.43 2.57
CA ALA A 105 -1.04 -3.46 2.19
C ALA A 105 -1.63 -2.30 1.39
N TYR A 106 -2.42 -2.58 0.36
CA TYR A 106 -3.11 -1.55 -0.43
C TYR A 106 -4.15 -0.78 0.38
N ALA A 107 -4.83 -1.40 1.33
CA ALA A 107 -5.76 -0.69 2.21
C ALA A 107 -5.04 0.33 3.10
N GLN A 108 -3.84 0.02 3.58
CA GLN A 108 -2.99 0.95 4.31
C GLN A 108 -2.54 2.11 3.42
N ASN A 109 -2.08 1.80 2.20
CA ASN A 109 -1.67 2.77 1.20
C ASN A 109 -2.76 3.80 0.91
N ILE A 110 -3.91 3.32 0.46
CA ILE A 110 -5.06 4.17 0.09
C ILE A 110 -5.51 5.02 1.28
N ALA A 111 -5.50 4.46 2.47
CA ALA A 111 -5.87 5.18 3.69
C ALA A 111 -4.86 6.26 4.04
N ALA A 112 -3.55 5.96 3.95
CA ALA A 112 -2.48 6.91 4.23
C ALA A 112 -2.51 8.08 3.25
N ARG A 113 -2.62 7.80 1.94
CA ARG A 113 -2.76 8.84 0.92
C ARG A 113 -3.96 9.75 1.21
N HIS A 114 -5.12 9.17 1.43
CA HIS A 114 -6.33 9.95 1.74
C HIS A 114 -6.14 10.79 3.00
N TYR A 115 -5.51 10.23 4.03
CA TYR A 115 -5.23 10.90 5.28
C TYR A 115 -4.26 12.08 5.09
N LEU A 116 -3.16 11.86 4.39
CA LEU A 116 -2.17 12.89 4.11
C LEU A 116 -2.78 14.04 3.31
N LEU A 117 -3.42 13.75 2.17
CA LEU A 117 -3.98 14.76 1.29
C LEU A 117 -5.08 15.59 1.97
N LYS A 118 -5.91 14.97 2.78
CA LYS A 118 -7.05 15.64 3.38
C LYS A 118 -6.74 16.33 4.70
N TYR A 119 -6.02 15.66 5.60
CA TYR A 119 -5.89 16.07 6.99
C TYR A 119 -4.54 16.67 7.35
N LYS A 120 -3.50 16.43 6.57
CA LYS A 120 -2.16 16.97 6.81
C LYS A 120 -1.80 18.07 5.83
N LEU A 121 -2.00 17.85 4.54
CA LEU A 121 -1.64 18.79 3.50
C LEU A 121 -2.80 19.71 3.10
N ASN A 122 -4.03 19.37 3.52
CA ASN A 122 -5.25 20.11 3.19
C ASN A 122 -5.46 20.36 1.68
N ILE A 123 -4.91 19.47 0.84
CA ILE A 123 -4.98 19.55 -0.62
C ILE A 123 -6.37 19.21 -1.14
N THR A 124 -7.12 18.36 -0.43
CA THR A 124 -8.47 17.98 -0.82
C THR A 124 -9.49 18.18 0.28
N SER A 125 -10.60 18.82 -0.03
CA SER A 125 -11.75 18.96 0.86
C SER A 125 -12.73 17.79 0.77
N THR A 126 -12.59 16.95 -0.26
CA THR A 126 -13.54 15.84 -0.50
C THR A 126 -13.40 14.74 0.53
N SER A 127 -14.53 14.18 0.97
CA SER A 127 -14.56 12.95 1.74
C SER A 127 -14.45 11.69 0.89
N LYS A 128 -14.52 11.85 -0.44
CA LYS A 128 -14.43 10.72 -1.38
C LYS A 128 -13.00 10.23 -1.47
N ILE A 129 -12.81 8.95 -1.22
CA ILE A 129 -11.51 8.29 -1.39
C ILE A 129 -11.20 8.22 -2.89
N ASN A 130 -10.07 8.79 -3.29
CA ASN A 130 -9.56 8.74 -4.66
C ASN A 130 -8.08 8.39 -4.61
N SER A 131 -7.72 7.26 -5.20
CA SER A 131 -6.34 6.74 -5.24
C SER A 131 -6.13 5.98 -6.55
N PRO A 132 -4.93 6.04 -7.14
CA PRO A 132 -4.56 5.19 -8.27
C PRO A 132 -4.79 3.70 -7.98
N ASP A 133 -4.40 3.24 -6.79
CA ASP A 133 -4.56 1.86 -6.37
C ASP A 133 -6.03 1.44 -6.33
N LEU A 134 -6.91 2.30 -5.80
CA LEU A 134 -8.35 2.01 -5.81
C LEU A 134 -8.90 1.90 -7.24
N LYS A 135 -8.40 2.71 -8.17
CA LYS A 135 -8.77 2.59 -9.59
C LYS A 135 -8.30 1.27 -10.19
N GLN A 136 -7.12 0.78 -9.80
CA GLN A 136 -6.61 -0.52 -10.22
C GLN A 136 -7.53 -1.66 -9.76
N TYR A 137 -7.98 -1.64 -8.48
CA TYR A 137 -8.96 -2.60 -7.99
C TYR A 137 -10.30 -2.53 -8.74
N TYR A 138 -10.78 -1.33 -9.05
CA TYR A 138 -12.00 -1.16 -9.85
C TYR A 138 -11.85 -1.72 -11.26
N LYS A 139 -10.68 -1.57 -11.86
CA LYS A 139 -10.38 -2.12 -13.19
C LYS A 139 -10.29 -3.65 -13.15
N ALA A 140 -9.68 -4.23 -12.13
CA ALA A 140 -9.48 -5.66 -12.01
C ALA A 140 -10.78 -6.41 -11.65
N PHE A 141 -11.56 -5.88 -10.70
CA PHE A 141 -12.70 -6.58 -10.12
C PHE A 141 -14.06 -5.92 -10.36
N GLY A 142 -14.09 -4.61 -10.63
CA GLY A 142 -15.29 -3.82 -10.55
C GLY A 142 -15.60 -3.33 -9.12
N LYS A 143 -16.56 -2.37 -9.03
CA LYS A 143 -16.86 -1.69 -7.76
C LYS A 143 -17.60 -2.58 -6.75
N ASP A 144 -18.43 -3.49 -7.25
CA ASP A 144 -19.35 -4.30 -6.45
C ASP A 144 -18.81 -5.67 -6.07
N HIS A 145 -17.59 -6.00 -6.51
CA HIS A 145 -16.95 -7.27 -6.21
C HIS A 145 -16.55 -7.34 -4.73
N ASP A 146 -16.60 -8.52 -4.13
CA ASP A 146 -16.35 -8.72 -2.70
C ASP A 146 -14.92 -8.34 -2.28
N VAL A 147 -13.92 -8.58 -3.14
CA VAL A 147 -12.54 -8.12 -2.92
C VAL A 147 -12.49 -6.60 -2.79
N THR A 148 -13.15 -5.87 -3.70
CA THR A 148 -13.20 -4.41 -3.67
C THR A 148 -13.95 -3.88 -2.44
N LYS A 149 -15.04 -4.53 -2.05
CA LYS A 149 -15.77 -4.18 -0.82
C LYS A 149 -14.92 -4.42 0.43
N LEU A 150 -14.21 -5.54 0.47
CA LEU A 150 -13.28 -5.85 1.57
C LEU A 150 -12.16 -4.82 1.67
N LEU A 151 -11.53 -4.47 0.55
CA LEU A 151 -10.52 -3.40 0.49
C LEU A 151 -11.08 -2.10 1.06
N LEU A 152 -12.23 -1.64 0.58
CA LEU A 152 -12.85 -0.38 1.03
C LEU A 152 -13.21 -0.39 2.52
N LYS A 153 -13.64 -1.52 3.05
CA LYS A 153 -13.87 -1.69 4.49
C LYS A 153 -12.58 -1.47 5.27
N LYS A 154 -11.48 -2.15 4.88
CA LYS A 154 -10.16 -2.00 5.53
C LYS A 154 -9.60 -0.59 5.38
N VAL A 155 -9.77 0.06 4.25
CA VAL A 155 -9.38 1.48 4.05
C VAL A 155 -10.08 2.38 5.07
N LYS A 156 -11.40 2.24 5.27
CA LYS A 156 -12.14 3.03 6.24
C LYS A 156 -11.67 2.79 7.68
N GLU A 157 -11.38 1.55 8.02
CA GLU A 157 -10.83 1.17 9.34
C GLU A 157 -9.45 1.81 9.56
N ASN A 158 -8.58 1.80 8.55
CA ASN A 158 -7.26 2.41 8.62
C ASN A 158 -7.31 3.94 8.71
N ILE A 159 -8.20 4.61 7.95
CA ILE A 159 -8.41 6.06 8.06
C ILE A 159 -8.84 6.44 9.49
N LYS A 160 -9.75 5.67 10.08
CA LYS A 160 -10.18 5.88 11.46
C LYS A 160 -9.00 5.72 12.43
N TYR A 161 -8.20 4.68 12.26
CA TYR A 161 -7.00 4.45 13.07
C TYR A 161 -6.01 5.62 12.98
N PHE A 162 -5.72 6.14 11.77
CA PHE A 162 -4.83 7.30 11.62
C PHE A 162 -5.34 8.54 12.34
N LYS A 163 -6.64 8.84 12.24
CA LYS A 163 -7.26 9.98 12.94
C LYS A 163 -7.18 9.87 14.47
N GLU A 164 -7.42 8.69 15.00
CA GLU A 164 -7.42 8.46 16.45
C GLU A 164 -6.00 8.57 17.03
N ASN A 165 -4.97 8.18 16.27
CA ASN A 165 -3.58 8.25 16.71
C ASN A 165 -2.95 9.63 16.52
N ASP A 166 -3.40 10.41 15.55
CA ASP A 166 -2.89 11.77 15.31
C ASP A 166 -3.33 12.76 16.38
N ASN A 167 -4.49 12.58 16.98
CA ASN A 167 -5.01 13.47 18.02
C ASN A 167 -4.25 13.41 19.36
N GLY A 168 -3.05 12.84 19.39
CA GLY A 168 -2.07 12.95 20.48
C GLY A 168 -2.45 12.30 21.81
N LYS A 169 -3.60 11.63 21.89
CA LYS A 169 -4.09 11.06 23.16
C LYS A 169 -3.66 9.62 23.42
N ASN A 170 -2.91 8.95 22.52
CA ASN A 170 -2.67 7.52 22.63
C ASN A 170 -1.24 7.02 22.35
N HIS A 171 -0.19 7.83 22.51
CA HIS A 171 1.19 7.32 22.37
C HIS A 171 1.56 6.15 23.32
N ARG A 172 0.71 5.85 24.32
CA ARG A 172 0.96 4.76 25.29
C ARG A 172 0.23 3.45 25.03
N ARG A 173 -0.63 3.34 23.98
CA ARG A 173 -1.44 2.13 23.74
C ARG A 173 -1.06 1.31 22.50
N VAL A 174 -0.01 1.66 21.78
CA VAL A 174 0.36 1.02 20.50
C VAL A 174 0.80 -0.46 20.62
N HIS A 175 1.02 -0.98 21.82
CA HIS A 175 1.54 -2.35 22.00
C HIS A 175 0.53 -3.41 22.48
N LYS A 176 -0.77 -3.11 22.54
CA LYS A 176 -1.75 -4.14 22.91
C LYS A 176 -2.80 -4.31 21.81
N ARG A 177 -2.39 -4.91 20.67
CA ARG A 177 -3.36 -5.57 19.78
C ARG A 177 -3.84 -6.86 20.46
N PRO A 178 -5.14 -7.23 20.31
CA PRO A 178 -5.65 -8.47 20.89
C PRO A 178 -4.89 -9.64 20.29
N GLN A 179 -4.27 -10.43 21.16
CA GLN A 179 -3.78 -11.74 20.74
C GLN A 179 -4.98 -12.57 20.32
N LEU A 180 -5.03 -12.96 19.05
CA LEU A 180 -5.99 -13.94 18.54
C LEU A 180 -5.89 -15.19 19.43
N LYS A 181 -6.91 -15.38 20.26
CA LYS A 181 -7.04 -16.61 21.06
C LYS A 181 -7.09 -17.78 20.09
N ARG A 182 -6.02 -18.56 20.02
CA ARG A 182 -6.02 -19.84 19.33
C ARG A 182 -7.01 -20.74 20.08
N LYS A 183 -8.15 -21.06 19.43
CA LYS A 183 -8.91 -22.24 19.85
C LYS A 183 -8.05 -23.46 19.52
N ARG A 184 -7.77 -24.24 20.54
CA ARG A 184 -7.17 -25.57 20.43
C ARG A 184 -8.13 -26.53 19.75
#